data_6bdb31964f63b501f44e3ec2aca9acdf
#
_entry.id   6bdb31964f63b501f44e3ec2aca9acdf
#
_cell.length_a   1.000
_cell.length_b   1.000
_cell.length_c   1.000
_cell.angle_alpha   90.00
_cell.angle_beta   90.00
_cell.angle_gamma   90.00
#
_symmetry.space_group_name_H-M   'P 1'
#
loop_
_entity.id
_entity.type
_entity.pdbx_description
1 polymer ?
#
loop_
_entity_poly.entity_id
_entity_poly.type
_entity_poly.pdbx_seq_one_letter_code
_entity_poly.pdbx_strand_id
1 'polypeptide(L)'
;MKYEIILTSAFKKELKLIKKRNKKLDKLAKVVNALANNEELDEKYKDHALINSTRFKDCRECHIEPDWLLIYKKNNTDLILFLIETGSHSDLF
;
A
#
# COMPACT_ATOMS: atom_id res chain seq x y z
N MET A 1 14.18 2.47 9.96
CA MET A 1 13.09 3.03 9.15
C MET A 1 12.58 4.31 9.79
N LYS A 2 12.18 5.30 8.98
CA LYS A 2 11.67 6.57 9.49
C LYS A 2 10.25 6.45 10.05
N TYR A 3 9.42 5.59 9.44
CA TYR A 3 8.02 5.38 9.84
C TYR A 3 7.86 3.99 10.45
N GLU A 4 7.05 3.92 11.52
CA GLU A 4 6.59 2.64 12.04
C GLU A 4 5.51 2.08 11.11
N ILE A 5 5.58 0.78 10.79
CA ILE A 5 4.62 0.14 9.89
C ILE A 5 3.54 -0.56 10.70
N ILE A 6 2.27 -0.22 10.41
CA ILE A 6 1.11 -0.84 11.04
C ILE A 6 0.22 -1.44 9.95
N LEU A 7 -0.15 -2.70 10.11
CA LEU A 7 -1.00 -3.44 9.17
C LEU A 7 -2.42 -3.48 9.70
N THR A 8 -3.39 -3.15 8.83
CA THR A 8 -4.81 -3.35 9.18
C THR A 8 -5.16 -4.83 9.12
N SER A 9 -6.28 -5.22 9.75
CA SER A 9 -6.78 -6.60 9.66
C SER A 9 -7.10 -6.98 8.22
N ALA A 10 -7.68 -6.05 7.45
CA ALA A 10 -7.97 -6.27 6.04
C ALA A 10 -6.69 -6.55 5.25
N PHE A 11 -5.66 -5.74 5.46
CA PHE A 11 -4.38 -5.94 4.78
C PHE A 11 -3.79 -7.32 5.07
N LYS A 12 -3.83 -7.76 6.33
CA LYS A 12 -3.32 -9.07 6.72
C LYS A 12 -4.02 -10.22 6.00
N LYS A 13 -5.35 -10.13 5.85
CA LYS A 13 -6.12 -11.12 5.09
C LYS A 13 -5.75 -11.12 3.62
N GLU A 14 -5.66 -9.93 3.04
CA GLU A 14 -5.36 -9.76 1.63
C GLU A 14 -3.95 -10.21 1.30
N LEU A 15 -3.01 -10.01 2.23
CA LEU A 15 -1.65 -10.49 2.07
C LEU A 15 -1.59 -12.02 1.93
N LYS A 16 -2.40 -12.74 2.70
CA LYS A 16 -2.51 -14.19 2.58
C LYS A 16 -3.02 -14.60 1.21
N LEU A 17 -4.00 -13.87 0.67
CA LEU A 17 -4.56 -14.13 -0.65
C LEU A 17 -3.53 -13.85 -1.76
N ILE A 18 -2.82 -12.75 -1.66
CA ILE A 18 -1.73 -12.39 -2.57
C ILE A 18 -0.67 -13.50 -2.61
N LYS A 19 -0.32 -14.01 -1.44
CA LYS A 19 0.65 -15.10 -1.29
C LYS A 19 0.16 -16.38 -1.96
N LYS A 20 -1.13 -16.71 -1.83
CA LYS A 20 -1.75 -17.87 -2.50
C LYS A 20 -1.77 -17.73 -4.02
N ARG A 21 -1.86 -16.51 -4.54
CA ARG A 21 -1.83 -16.21 -5.97
C ARG A 21 -0.41 -16.21 -6.53
N ASN A 22 0.58 -16.60 -5.74
CA ASN A 22 2.00 -16.64 -6.14
C ASN A 22 2.55 -15.29 -6.58
N LYS A 23 2.01 -14.19 -6.06
CA LYS A 23 2.57 -12.87 -6.30
C LYS A 23 3.92 -12.73 -5.60
N LYS A 24 4.82 -11.95 -6.19
CA LYS A 24 6.17 -11.76 -5.66
C LYS A 24 6.15 -10.77 -4.50
N LEU A 25 6.16 -11.27 -3.27
CA LEU A 25 6.11 -10.44 -2.07
C LEU A 25 7.31 -9.51 -1.92
N ASP A 26 8.45 -9.83 -2.54
CA ASP A 26 9.62 -8.96 -2.55
C ASP A 26 9.34 -7.63 -3.26
N LYS A 27 8.48 -7.62 -4.27
CA LYS A 27 8.05 -6.39 -4.93
C LYS A 27 7.28 -5.47 -3.97
N LEU A 28 6.37 -6.06 -3.19
CA LEU A 28 5.62 -5.32 -2.18
C LEU A 28 6.56 -4.80 -1.10
N ALA A 29 7.46 -5.65 -0.60
CA ALA A 29 8.41 -5.28 0.44
C ALA A 29 9.29 -4.10 0.01
N LYS A 30 9.74 -4.10 -1.24
CA LYS A 30 10.57 -3.02 -1.79
C LYS A 30 9.83 -1.67 -1.74
N VAL A 31 8.56 -1.65 -2.14
CA VAL A 31 7.73 -0.43 -2.12
C VAL A 31 7.46 0.01 -0.68
N VAL A 32 7.10 -0.92 0.20
CA VAL A 32 6.83 -0.62 1.60
C VAL A 32 8.07 -0.04 2.29
N ASN A 33 9.25 -0.62 2.03
CA ASN A 33 10.49 -0.11 2.60
C ASN A 33 10.79 1.31 2.12
N ALA A 34 10.58 1.60 0.84
CA ALA A 34 10.77 2.94 0.30
C ALA A 34 9.83 3.94 0.99
N LEU A 35 8.55 3.58 1.13
CA LEU A 35 7.56 4.43 1.82
C LEU A 35 7.92 4.63 3.29
N ALA A 36 8.34 3.57 3.98
CA ALA A 36 8.71 3.64 5.40
C ALA A 36 9.96 4.47 5.65
N ASN A 37 10.86 4.55 4.67
CA ASN A 37 12.05 5.39 4.73
C ASN A 37 11.80 6.81 4.20
N ASN A 38 10.55 7.11 3.85
CA ASN A 38 10.12 8.39 3.29
C ASN A 38 10.84 8.72 1.98
N GLU A 39 11.12 7.71 1.19
CA GLU A 39 11.69 7.87 -0.16
C GLU A 39 10.55 8.09 -1.16
N GLU A 40 10.82 8.87 -2.18
CA GLU A 40 9.88 9.09 -3.27
C GLU A 40 9.84 7.85 -4.16
N LEU A 41 8.63 7.39 -4.52
CA LEU A 41 8.46 6.24 -5.41
C LEU A 41 8.71 6.64 -6.86
N ASP A 42 9.32 5.72 -7.63
CA ASP A 42 9.47 5.87 -9.07
C ASP A 42 8.08 6.06 -9.72
N GLU A 43 8.02 6.85 -10.80
CA GLU A 43 6.78 7.14 -11.53
C GLU A 43 6.05 5.88 -12.01
N LYS A 44 6.76 4.79 -12.25
CA LYS A 44 6.13 3.52 -12.68
C LYS A 44 5.14 2.98 -11.68
N TYR A 45 5.26 3.34 -10.40
CA TYR A 45 4.34 2.89 -9.36
C TYR A 45 3.06 3.72 -9.29
N LYS A 46 2.98 4.83 -10.03
CA LYS A 46 1.78 5.68 -10.13
C LYS A 46 1.20 6.07 -8.79
N ASP A 47 2.06 6.45 -7.84
CA ASP A 47 1.65 6.87 -6.51
C ASP A 47 0.83 8.15 -6.58
N HIS A 48 -0.39 8.12 -6.04
CA HIS A 48 -1.29 9.28 -6.04
C HIS A 48 -2.28 9.22 -4.88
N ALA A 49 -2.80 10.40 -4.51
CA ALA A 49 -3.83 10.50 -3.49
C ALA A 49 -5.17 10.00 -4.03
N LEU A 50 -5.95 9.30 -3.19
CA LEU A 50 -7.31 8.89 -3.52
C LEU A 50 -8.25 10.02 -3.16
N ILE A 51 -8.72 10.75 -4.18
CA ILE A 51 -9.59 11.91 -4.01
C ILE A 51 -11.05 11.46 -4.09
N ASN A 52 -11.90 12.00 -3.21
CA ASN A 52 -13.34 11.71 -3.19
C ASN A 52 -13.68 10.25 -2.91
N SER A 53 -12.78 9.51 -2.28
CA SER A 53 -13.07 8.15 -1.85
C SER A 53 -13.66 8.17 -0.44
N THR A 54 -14.86 7.60 -0.28
CA THR A 54 -15.47 7.47 1.05
C THR A 54 -14.86 6.30 1.82
N ARG A 55 -14.50 5.22 1.11
CA ARG A 55 -13.92 4.02 1.72
C ARG A 55 -12.47 4.22 2.15
N PHE A 56 -11.70 4.94 1.34
CA PHE A 56 -10.27 5.15 1.56
C PHE A 56 -9.94 6.62 1.77
N LYS A 57 -10.67 7.24 2.68
CA LYS A 57 -10.50 8.66 2.99
C LYS A 57 -9.07 8.95 3.46
N ASP A 58 -8.48 9.99 2.90
CA ASP A 58 -7.12 10.46 3.22
C ASP A 58 -6.03 9.43 2.94
N CYS A 59 -6.32 8.44 2.08
CA CYS A 59 -5.36 7.41 1.68
C CYS A 59 -4.71 7.75 0.36
N ARG A 60 -3.61 7.05 0.10
CA ARG A 60 -2.92 7.08 -1.18
C ARG A 60 -2.90 5.68 -1.78
N GLU A 61 -2.74 5.62 -3.09
CA GLU A 61 -2.67 4.37 -3.85
C GLU A 61 -1.40 4.34 -4.67
N CYS A 62 -0.75 3.19 -4.72
CA CYS A 62 0.30 2.96 -5.70
C CYS A 62 0.13 1.58 -6.33
N HIS A 63 0.76 1.38 -7.49
CA HIS A 63 0.69 0.13 -8.24
C HIS A 63 1.99 -0.66 -8.04
N ILE A 64 1.91 -1.81 -7.35
CA ILE A 64 3.04 -2.74 -7.24
C ILE A 64 3.29 -3.38 -8.61
N GLU A 65 2.20 -3.76 -9.28
CA GLU A 65 2.11 -4.19 -10.67
C GLU A 65 0.90 -3.51 -11.28
N PRO A 66 0.69 -3.53 -12.60
CA PRO A 66 -0.44 -2.81 -13.22
C PRO A 66 -1.80 -3.10 -12.59
N ASP A 67 -2.06 -4.34 -12.15
CA ASP A 67 -3.30 -4.69 -11.45
C ASP A 67 -3.05 -5.25 -10.05
N TRP A 68 -2.01 -4.75 -9.40
CA TRP A 68 -1.76 -5.07 -7.99
C TRP A 68 -1.52 -3.77 -7.25
N LEU A 69 -2.52 -3.34 -6.49
CA LEU A 69 -2.55 -2.05 -5.81
C LEU A 69 -2.13 -2.17 -4.35
N LEU A 70 -1.58 -1.10 -3.82
CA LEU A 70 -1.36 -0.92 -2.39
C LEU A 70 -2.05 0.38 -1.98
N ILE A 71 -2.98 0.29 -1.05
CA ILE A 71 -3.63 1.44 -0.42
C ILE A 71 -2.94 1.66 0.92
N TYR A 72 -2.43 2.87 1.14
CA TYR A 72 -1.71 3.18 2.36
C TYR A 72 -2.03 4.60 2.84
N LYS A 73 -1.68 4.88 4.07
CA LYS A 73 -1.84 6.21 4.68
C LYS A 73 -0.64 6.52 5.54
N LYS A 74 -0.11 7.73 5.44
CA LYS A 74 0.98 8.20 6.29
C LYS A 74 0.48 9.19 7.32
N ASN A 75 0.82 8.96 8.57
CA ASN A 75 0.69 9.96 9.63
C ASN A 75 2.07 10.59 9.84
N ASN A 76 2.24 11.81 9.33
CA ASN A 76 3.54 12.51 9.36
C ASN A 76 3.85 13.10 10.73
N THR A 77 2.86 13.25 11.60
CA THR A 77 3.07 13.75 12.97
C THR A 77 3.66 12.67 13.86
N ASP A 78 3.05 11.47 13.81
CA ASP A 78 3.47 10.34 14.64
C ASP A 78 4.44 9.40 13.92
N LEU A 79 4.77 9.68 12.66
CA LEU A 79 5.64 8.87 11.80
C LEU A 79 5.16 7.42 11.71
N ILE A 80 3.90 7.24 11.33
CA ILE A 80 3.29 5.92 11.15
C ILE A 80 2.89 5.74 9.69
N LEU A 81 3.21 4.57 9.13
CA LEU A 81 2.78 4.13 7.82
C LEU A 81 1.75 3.02 8.00
N PHE A 82 0.49 3.32 7.69
CA PHE A 82 -0.59 2.34 7.72
C PHE A 82 -0.70 1.66 6.37
N LEU A 83 -0.59 0.34 6.33
CA LEU A 83 -0.90 -0.45 5.14
C LEU A 83 -2.36 -0.86 5.26
N ILE A 84 -3.21 -0.23 4.44
CA ILE A 84 -4.66 -0.29 4.58
C ILE A 84 -5.24 -1.51 3.88
N GLU A 85 -4.98 -1.67 2.59
CA GLU A 85 -5.42 -2.82 1.80
C GLU A 85 -4.49 -3.03 0.61
N THR A 86 -4.49 -4.25 0.07
CA THR A 86 -3.76 -4.60 -1.15
C THR A 86 -4.53 -5.66 -1.94
N GLY A 87 -4.47 -5.58 -3.26
CA GLY A 87 -5.17 -6.50 -4.14
C GLY A 87 -5.31 -5.94 -5.54
N SER A 88 -6.10 -6.60 -6.38
CA SER A 88 -6.41 -6.12 -7.73
C SER A 88 -7.49 -5.02 -7.66
N HIS A 89 -7.73 -4.35 -8.79
CA HIS A 89 -8.82 -3.38 -8.88
C HIS A 89 -10.16 -4.02 -8.52
N SER A 90 -10.43 -5.22 -9.02
CA SER A 90 -11.69 -5.90 -8.73
C SER A 90 -11.79 -6.35 -7.27
N ASP A 91 -10.67 -6.59 -6.60
CA ASP A 91 -10.67 -6.93 -5.17
C ASP A 91 -11.04 -5.72 -4.30
N LEU A 92 -10.61 -4.52 -4.68
CA LEU A 92 -10.66 -3.32 -3.83
C LEU A 92 -11.75 -2.32 -4.23
N PHE A 93 -12.19 -2.35 -5.47
CA PHE A 93 -13.15 -1.35 -6.01
C PHE A 93 -14.34 -1.95 -6.74
#